data_9b43adef0d7ff8fa4e48af371bd2c342
#
_entry.id   9b43adef0d7ff8fa4e48af371bd2c342
#
_cell.length_a   1.000
_cell.length_b   1.000
_cell.length_c   1.000
_cell.angle_alpha   90.00
_cell.angle_beta   90.00
_cell.angle_gamma   90.00
#
_symmetry.space_group_name_H-M   'P 1'
#
loop_
_entity.id
_entity.type
_entity.pdbx_description
1 polymer ?
#
loop_
_entity_poly.entity_id
_entity_poly.type
_entity_poly.pdbx_seq_one_letter_code
_entity_poly.pdbx_strand_id
1 'polypeptide(L)'
;MTLLLGSLLLLSVGCSRNLGTSYGKSNGYTARRSVNGFSALREAYEDSGFRERDLTRLTQRVRNANVIVWTPEYPSGVQVKTTRWFESWLTSGNKTLVYVLPDSGSESAYYREASGAAIPSQRLEYRRKYAESLNREHQWELNRSKYPTNGWFDAMPKLQNASLVVGEDAGPIWRLPDSDDTDSRSIRSDWALQPYQKSQPTTNNNNAAPTFVQPTGPGSGLQVMSGETTPSKTQVDFTPLIQTTVGDTVVAKITSKRWRGSQIIVVASGSLLTNYGLTSPVNRQLATSLINASFEPMLEAGVVDEELLLLADGSEPQAAFAFAPGQFPISERVDGIPRATGAELLTIYPMSLVTMHLAVIGLVICLMLLPTFGRPRTIERRALTHFGDHLDAVGTLMQRRGGESFARRRISEYMKRVRGETSGKWVLVDERPKIAGLKPKVVKLPENQEMFPSKPNNPSEASS
;
A
#
# COMPACT_ATOMS: atom_id res chain seq x y z
N MET A 1 35.14 -0.03 -27.08
CA MET A 1 33.79 -0.13 -27.66
C MET A 1 32.86 -1.06 -26.85
N THR A 2 33.33 -2.09 -26.20
CA THR A 2 32.54 -3.03 -25.37
C THR A 2 32.04 -2.46 -24.05
N LEU A 3 32.74 -1.50 -23.43
CA LEU A 3 32.31 -0.85 -22.18
C LEU A 3 31.14 0.13 -22.38
N LEU A 4 31.00 0.75 -23.56
CA LEU A 4 29.90 1.66 -23.90
C LEU A 4 28.58 0.91 -24.15
N LEU A 5 28.64 -0.33 -24.66
CA LEU A 5 27.46 -1.17 -24.87
C LEU A 5 26.88 -1.70 -23.53
N GLY A 6 27.76 -1.99 -22.57
CA GLY A 6 27.36 -2.42 -21.22
C GLY A 6 26.67 -1.31 -20.42
N SER A 7 27.09 -0.07 -20.61
CA SER A 7 26.49 1.10 -19.95
C SER A 7 25.09 1.42 -20.52
N LEU A 8 24.85 1.16 -21.78
CA LEU A 8 23.54 1.42 -22.42
C LEU A 8 22.48 0.38 -22.02
N LEU A 9 22.92 -0.86 -21.71
CA LEU A 9 22.02 -1.93 -21.22
C LEU A 9 21.57 -1.71 -19.77
N LEU A 10 22.36 -1.04 -18.95
CA LEU A 10 22.01 -0.70 -17.57
C LEU A 10 20.98 0.45 -17.48
N LEU A 11 20.88 1.28 -18.52
CA LEU A 11 19.88 2.35 -18.57
C LEU A 11 18.48 1.87 -19.00
N SER A 12 18.35 0.65 -19.49
CA SER A 12 17.08 0.05 -19.93
C SER A 12 16.36 -0.76 -18.82
N VAL A 13 16.91 -0.85 -17.61
CA VAL A 13 16.13 -1.28 -16.44
C VAL A 13 15.14 -0.16 -16.13
N GLY A 14 14.14 -0.03 -16.99
CA GLY A 14 13.03 0.87 -16.82
C GLY A 14 12.37 0.56 -15.50
N CYS A 15 12.59 1.41 -14.50
CA CYS A 15 11.77 1.43 -13.31
C CYS A 15 10.32 1.35 -13.78
N SER A 16 9.63 0.29 -13.45
CA SER A 16 8.19 0.23 -13.68
C SER A 16 7.58 1.44 -12.98
N ARG A 17 7.17 2.43 -13.76
CA ARG A 17 6.56 3.68 -13.29
C ARG A 17 5.16 3.45 -12.72
N ASN A 18 4.87 2.25 -12.25
CA ASN A 18 3.60 1.95 -11.62
C ASN A 18 3.54 2.68 -10.27
N LEU A 19 2.63 3.63 -10.21
CA LEU A 19 2.29 4.32 -8.98
C LEU A 19 1.72 3.29 -7.99
N GLY A 20 2.18 3.33 -6.75
CA GLY A 20 1.65 2.46 -5.70
C GLY A 20 0.24 2.90 -5.28
N THR A 21 -0.56 1.96 -4.85
CA THR A 21 -1.92 2.20 -4.34
C THR A 21 -2.13 1.62 -2.94
N SER A 22 -1.06 1.10 -2.32
CA SER A 22 -1.14 0.52 -0.97
C SER A 22 -1.56 1.57 0.06
N TYR A 23 -2.59 1.26 0.84
CA TYR A 23 -3.15 2.12 1.86
C TYR A 23 -2.47 1.92 3.22
N GLY A 24 -2.48 2.95 4.06
CA GLY A 24 -2.12 2.88 5.48
C GLY A 24 -0.62 3.05 5.78
N LYS A 25 0.27 2.73 4.86
CA LYS A 25 1.72 2.80 5.11
C LYS A 25 2.23 4.25 5.13
N SER A 26 3.03 4.58 6.14
CA SER A 26 3.65 5.91 6.31
C SER A 26 5.15 5.91 6.03
N ASN A 27 5.83 4.75 5.96
CA ASN A 27 7.28 4.67 5.76
C ASN A 27 7.67 3.76 4.60
N GLY A 28 8.86 4.03 4.06
CA GLY A 28 9.52 3.29 3.01
C GLY A 28 9.10 3.70 1.59
N TYR A 29 9.82 3.17 0.61
CA TYR A 29 9.65 3.51 -0.80
C TYR A 29 8.22 3.32 -1.33
N THR A 30 7.55 2.25 -0.90
CA THR A 30 6.16 1.96 -1.31
C THR A 30 5.17 2.98 -0.77
N ALA A 31 5.35 3.47 0.47
CA ALA A 31 4.50 4.51 1.05
C ALA A 31 4.66 5.85 0.33
N ARG A 32 5.90 6.27 0.07
CA ARG A 32 6.20 7.53 -0.63
C ARG A 32 5.65 7.58 -2.05
N ARG A 33 5.57 6.43 -2.72
CA ARG A 33 5.04 6.33 -4.08
C ARG A 33 3.57 5.95 -4.16
N SER A 34 2.92 5.72 -3.03
CA SER A 34 1.51 5.40 -3.02
C SER A 34 0.66 6.66 -2.93
N VAL A 35 -0.37 6.76 -3.77
CA VAL A 35 -1.40 7.81 -3.65
C VAL A 35 -2.14 7.72 -2.32
N ASN A 36 -2.30 6.48 -1.80
CA ASN A 36 -2.97 6.16 -0.54
C ASN A 36 -1.99 5.99 0.64
N GLY A 37 -0.71 6.34 0.46
CA GLY A 37 0.29 6.35 1.54
C GLY A 37 0.10 7.56 2.46
N PHE A 38 0.73 7.51 3.63
CA PHE A 38 0.71 8.57 4.64
C PHE A 38 2.11 9.14 4.89
N SER A 39 3.01 9.04 3.91
CA SER A 39 4.39 9.54 4.08
C SER A 39 4.44 11.07 4.13
N ALA A 40 3.59 11.76 3.38
CA ALA A 40 3.52 13.22 3.43
C ALA A 40 3.00 13.72 4.80
N LEU A 41 2.04 13.03 5.41
CA LEU A 41 1.60 13.32 6.78
C LEU A 41 2.73 13.10 7.78
N ARG A 42 3.50 12.02 7.62
CA ARG A 42 4.65 11.70 8.47
C ARG A 42 5.73 12.78 8.36
N GLU A 43 6.09 13.19 7.14
CA GLU A 43 7.03 14.28 6.89
C GLU A 43 6.54 15.60 7.53
N ALA A 44 5.24 15.89 7.48
CA ALA A 44 4.67 17.07 8.12
C ALA A 44 4.79 17.05 9.66
N TYR A 45 4.71 15.87 10.31
CA TYR A 45 5.00 15.74 11.75
C TYR A 45 6.49 15.96 12.04
N GLU A 46 7.39 15.42 11.22
CA GLU A 46 8.83 15.62 11.34
C GLU A 46 9.20 17.12 11.19
N ASP A 47 8.69 17.77 10.14
CA ASP A 47 8.89 19.19 9.88
C ASP A 47 8.35 20.10 11.02
N SER A 48 7.37 19.60 11.77
CA SER A 48 6.78 20.30 12.92
C SER A 48 7.52 20.03 14.24
N GLY A 49 8.67 19.36 14.20
CA GLY A 49 9.53 19.14 15.38
C GLY A 49 9.26 17.83 16.13
N PHE A 50 8.50 16.90 15.59
CA PHE A 50 8.35 15.57 16.17
C PHE A 50 9.45 14.64 15.67
N ARG A 51 10.06 13.90 16.57
CA ARG A 51 10.88 12.76 16.22
C ARG A 51 10.00 11.57 15.85
N GLU A 52 10.01 11.17 14.60
CA GLU A 52 9.20 10.11 14.10
C GLU A 52 9.70 8.69 14.41
N ARG A 53 8.77 7.74 14.50
CA ARG A 53 9.08 6.33 14.74
C ARG A 53 8.05 5.40 14.11
N ASP A 54 8.49 4.24 13.63
CA ASP A 54 7.58 3.17 13.20
C ASP A 54 7.06 2.35 14.39
N LEU A 55 5.76 2.09 14.37
CA LEU A 55 5.09 1.29 15.36
C LEU A 55 4.53 0.00 14.75
N THR A 56 5.24 -1.08 14.92
CA THR A 56 4.80 -2.43 14.49
C THR A 56 4.32 -3.30 15.65
N ARG A 57 4.71 -2.95 16.87
CA ARG A 57 4.36 -3.68 18.10
C ARG A 57 4.18 -2.72 19.27
N LEU A 58 3.22 -2.98 20.13
CA LEU A 58 3.05 -2.24 21.39
C LEU A 58 4.05 -2.76 22.41
N THR A 59 5.05 -1.96 22.72
CA THR A 59 6.14 -2.29 23.65
C THR A 59 6.27 -1.24 24.74
N GLN A 60 7.00 -1.56 25.80
CA GLN A 60 7.30 -0.59 26.85
C GLN A 60 7.98 0.69 26.31
N ARG A 61 8.80 0.57 25.27
CA ARG A 61 9.44 1.74 24.64
C ARG A 61 8.45 2.67 23.95
N VAL A 62 7.36 2.13 23.43
CA VAL A 62 6.30 2.91 22.76
C VAL A 62 5.49 3.71 23.78
N ARG A 63 5.48 3.33 25.06
CA ARG A 63 4.84 4.12 26.12
C ARG A 63 5.45 5.51 26.28
N ASN A 64 6.71 5.68 25.87
CA ASN A 64 7.39 6.98 25.89
C ASN A 64 6.93 7.89 24.75
N ALA A 65 6.33 7.35 23.68
CA ALA A 65 5.81 8.19 22.60
C ALA A 65 4.76 9.18 23.15
N ASN A 66 4.83 10.42 22.68
CA ASN A 66 3.90 11.49 23.05
C ASN A 66 2.65 11.42 22.18
N VAL A 67 2.84 11.08 20.91
CA VAL A 67 1.78 10.97 19.90
C VAL A 67 1.85 9.59 19.25
N ILE A 68 0.71 8.97 19.03
CA ILE A 68 0.59 7.78 18.18
C ILE A 68 -0.39 8.10 17.06
N VAL A 69 0.09 8.05 15.82
CA VAL A 69 -0.75 8.20 14.62
C VAL A 69 -1.06 6.81 14.10
N TRP A 70 -2.31 6.41 14.18
CA TRP A 70 -2.76 5.09 13.78
C TRP A 70 -3.63 5.18 12.52
N THR A 71 -3.14 4.63 11.42
CA THR A 71 -3.77 4.60 10.10
C THR A 71 -4.02 3.14 9.68
N PRO A 72 -5.06 2.46 10.18
CA PRO A 72 -5.34 1.06 9.86
C PRO A 72 -5.50 0.86 8.36
N GLU A 73 -4.99 -0.26 7.82
CA GLU A 73 -5.08 -0.57 6.41
C GLU A 73 -6.53 -0.86 5.96
N TYR A 74 -7.34 -1.42 6.84
CA TYR A 74 -8.76 -1.74 6.59
C TYR A 74 -9.58 -1.68 7.89
N PRO A 75 -10.90 -1.50 7.81
CA PRO A 75 -11.75 -1.44 8.98
C PRO A 75 -11.79 -2.82 9.67
N SER A 76 -11.30 -2.84 10.87
CA SER A 76 -11.34 -4.02 11.74
C SER A 76 -11.62 -3.59 13.18
N GLY A 77 -12.34 -4.41 13.92
CA GLY A 77 -12.57 -4.16 15.34
C GLY A 77 -11.26 -4.11 16.13
N VAL A 78 -11.15 -3.12 17.01
CA VAL A 78 -10.00 -3.01 17.88
C VAL A 78 -10.08 -4.10 18.94
N GLN A 79 -9.05 -4.95 19.04
CA GLN A 79 -9.02 -5.99 20.07
C GLN A 79 -9.01 -5.40 21.47
N VAL A 80 -9.68 -6.07 22.40
CA VAL A 80 -9.74 -5.70 23.83
C VAL A 80 -8.36 -5.47 24.45
N LYS A 81 -7.38 -6.30 24.10
CA LYS A 81 -5.99 -6.13 24.56
C LYS A 81 -5.37 -4.83 24.06
N THR A 82 -5.59 -4.51 22.80
CA THR A 82 -5.12 -3.29 22.16
C THR A 82 -5.80 -2.06 22.79
N THR A 83 -7.12 -2.09 22.97
CA THR A 83 -7.87 -1.02 23.65
C THR A 83 -7.34 -0.78 25.07
N ARG A 84 -7.16 -1.85 25.88
CA ARG A 84 -6.63 -1.74 27.24
C ARG A 84 -5.21 -1.15 27.28
N TRP A 85 -4.39 -1.51 26.31
CA TRP A 85 -3.05 -0.95 26.22
C TRP A 85 -3.09 0.55 25.93
N PHE A 86 -3.90 0.98 24.95
CA PHE A 86 -4.07 2.40 24.65
C PHE A 86 -4.65 3.17 25.81
N GLU A 87 -5.67 2.66 26.48
CA GLU A 87 -6.22 3.29 27.68
C GLU A 87 -5.19 3.42 28.79
N SER A 88 -4.40 2.38 29.04
CA SER A 88 -3.29 2.45 29.99
C SER A 88 -2.22 3.47 29.58
N TRP A 89 -1.96 3.61 28.29
CA TRP A 89 -1.03 4.60 27.78
C TRP A 89 -1.58 6.03 27.90
N LEU A 90 -2.85 6.26 27.60
CA LEU A 90 -3.52 7.54 27.76
C LEU A 90 -3.60 7.96 29.26
N THR A 91 -3.80 7.01 30.18
CA THR A 91 -3.82 7.30 31.62
C THR A 91 -2.47 7.76 32.17
N SER A 92 -1.37 7.58 31.44
CA SER A 92 -0.06 8.15 31.84
C SER A 92 -0.02 9.68 31.72
N GLY A 93 -0.95 10.28 30.99
CA GLY A 93 -1.12 11.73 30.84
C GLY A 93 -0.39 12.32 29.65
N ASN A 94 -0.90 13.44 29.17
CA ASN A 94 -0.28 14.29 28.14
C ASN A 94 0.05 13.55 26.82
N LYS A 95 -0.86 12.65 26.41
CA LYS A 95 -0.69 11.82 25.22
C LYS A 95 -1.79 12.11 24.19
N THR A 96 -1.44 12.02 22.93
CA THR A 96 -2.43 12.14 21.82
C THR A 96 -2.42 10.89 20.98
N LEU A 97 -3.58 10.23 20.86
CA LEU A 97 -3.82 9.19 19.87
C LEU A 97 -4.57 9.81 18.68
N VAL A 98 -3.95 9.87 17.52
CA VAL A 98 -4.61 10.22 16.27
C VAL A 98 -5.07 8.93 15.60
N TYR A 99 -6.38 8.75 15.53
CA TYR A 99 -6.97 7.55 14.95
C TYR A 99 -7.68 7.89 13.64
N VAL A 100 -7.10 7.46 12.53
CA VAL A 100 -7.60 7.75 11.19
C VAL A 100 -8.38 6.54 10.69
N LEU A 101 -9.68 6.70 10.43
CA LEU A 101 -10.49 5.61 9.93
C LEU A 101 -10.13 5.29 8.47
N PRO A 102 -9.96 4.01 8.15
CA PRO A 102 -9.73 3.60 6.77
C PRO A 102 -10.97 3.82 5.92
N ASP A 103 -10.76 4.22 4.70
CA ASP A 103 -11.79 4.45 3.68
C ASP A 103 -11.39 3.81 2.34
N SER A 104 -12.12 4.14 1.28
CA SER A 104 -11.84 3.68 -0.07
C SER A 104 -10.54 4.23 -0.67
N GLY A 105 -9.91 5.20 -0.01
CA GLY A 105 -8.68 5.87 -0.44
C GLY A 105 -8.91 6.93 -1.51
N SER A 106 -7.81 7.52 -1.98
CA SER A 106 -7.79 8.64 -2.92
C SER A 106 -7.56 8.22 -4.38
N GLU A 107 -7.55 6.92 -4.66
CA GLU A 107 -7.11 6.37 -5.96
C GLU A 107 -8.04 6.79 -7.12
N SER A 108 -9.35 6.74 -6.90
CA SER A 108 -10.34 7.15 -7.90
C SER A 108 -10.23 8.64 -8.23
N ALA A 109 -10.06 9.49 -7.21
CA ALA A 109 -9.87 10.92 -7.39
C ALA A 109 -8.59 11.23 -8.19
N TYR A 110 -7.48 10.56 -7.83
CA TYR A 110 -6.21 10.69 -8.55
C TYR A 110 -6.34 10.29 -10.02
N TYR A 111 -6.87 9.11 -10.34
CA TYR A 111 -6.96 8.65 -11.72
C TYR A 111 -7.99 9.44 -12.55
N ARG A 112 -9.02 9.99 -11.93
CA ARG A 112 -9.95 10.92 -12.58
C ARG A 112 -9.20 12.14 -13.09
N GLU A 113 -8.43 12.79 -12.23
CA GLU A 113 -7.63 13.97 -12.59
C GLU A 113 -6.54 13.63 -13.60
N ALA A 114 -5.75 12.59 -13.32
CA ALA A 114 -4.69 12.13 -14.20
C ALA A 114 -5.19 11.74 -15.59
N SER A 115 -6.39 11.16 -15.71
CA SER A 115 -6.99 10.80 -17.01
C SER A 115 -7.32 12.02 -17.86
N GLY A 116 -7.69 13.15 -17.23
CA GLY A 116 -7.93 14.44 -17.89
C GLY A 116 -6.63 15.09 -18.40
N ALA A 117 -5.59 15.06 -17.55
CA ALA A 117 -4.30 15.69 -17.84
C ALA A 117 -3.37 14.81 -18.72
N ALA A 118 -3.66 13.53 -18.91
CA ALA A 118 -2.79 12.59 -19.61
C ALA A 118 -2.64 12.89 -21.09
N ILE A 119 -1.42 12.68 -21.61
CA ILE A 119 -1.15 12.71 -23.05
C ILE A 119 -1.98 11.64 -23.79
N PRO A 120 -2.32 11.85 -25.06
CA PRO A 120 -3.22 10.96 -25.81
C PRO A 120 -2.82 9.47 -25.77
N SER A 121 -1.52 9.16 -25.81
CA SER A 121 -0.99 7.79 -25.78
C SER A 121 -1.21 7.07 -24.44
N GLN A 122 -1.35 7.79 -23.34
CA GLN A 122 -1.53 7.25 -21.99
C GLN A 122 -2.97 7.36 -21.47
N ARG A 123 -3.80 8.18 -22.13
CA ARG A 123 -5.15 8.49 -21.68
C ARG A 123 -6.04 7.26 -21.51
N LEU A 124 -5.93 6.29 -22.40
CA LEU A 124 -6.72 5.05 -22.31
C LEU A 124 -6.35 4.24 -21.07
N GLU A 125 -5.06 4.13 -20.77
CA GLU A 125 -4.58 3.40 -19.59
C GLU A 125 -5.03 4.06 -18.28
N TYR A 126 -4.96 5.39 -18.20
CA TYR A 126 -5.45 6.12 -17.02
C TYR A 126 -6.98 5.99 -16.86
N ARG A 127 -7.75 6.02 -17.95
CA ARG A 127 -9.20 5.77 -17.91
C ARG A 127 -9.53 4.34 -17.46
N ARG A 128 -8.75 3.34 -17.88
CA ARG A 128 -8.89 1.98 -17.41
C ARG A 128 -8.65 1.89 -15.91
N LYS A 129 -7.54 2.44 -15.42
CA LYS A 129 -7.22 2.49 -14.00
C LYS A 129 -8.27 3.25 -13.18
N TYR A 130 -8.83 4.31 -13.74
CA TYR A 130 -9.94 5.02 -13.13
C TYR A 130 -11.18 4.12 -12.97
N ALA A 131 -11.57 3.41 -14.03
CA ALA A 131 -12.69 2.50 -13.96
C ALA A 131 -12.45 1.35 -12.96
N GLU A 132 -11.23 0.80 -12.90
CA GLU A 132 -10.84 -0.21 -11.92
C GLU A 132 -10.89 0.32 -10.48
N SER A 133 -10.45 1.56 -10.27
CA SER A 133 -10.51 2.20 -8.95
C SER A 133 -11.94 2.49 -8.51
N LEU A 134 -12.83 2.93 -9.42
CA LEU A 134 -14.25 3.10 -9.15
C LEU A 134 -14.93 1.78 -8.77
N ASN A 135 -14.59 0.68 -9.44
CA ASN A 135 -15.14 -0.63 -9.08
C ASN A 135 -14.72 -1.05 -7.66
N ARG A 136 -13.44 -0.82 -7.28
CA ARG A 136 -12.99 -1.11 -5.90
C ARG A 136 -13.69 -0.23 -4.88
N GLU A 137 -13.85 1.04 -5.18
CA GLU A 137 -14.58 1.99 -4.36
C GLU A 137 -16.03 1.56 -4.16
N HIS A 138 -16.72 1.19 -5.24
CA HIS A 138 -18.09 0.71 -5.17
C HIS A 138 -18.20 -0.62 -4.39
N GLN A 139 -17.26 -1.54 -4.57
CA GLN A 139 -17.19 -2.76 -3.75
C GLN A 139 -16.97 -2.44 -2.27
N TRP A 140 -16.14 -1.46 -1.97
CA TRP A 140 -15.97 -0.96 -0.62
C TRP A 140 -17.27 -0.42 -0.04
N GLU A 141 -18.00 0.40 -0.78
CA GLU A 141 -19.30 0.95 -0.38
C GLU A 141 -20.33 -0.14 -0.08
N LEU A 142 -20.43 -1.14 -0.95
CA LEU A 142 -21.36 -2.26 -0.79
C LEU A 142 -21.04 -3.14 0.44
N ASN A 143 -19.77 -3.33 0.73
CA ASN A 143 -19.33 -4.17 1.85
C ASN A 143 -19.19 -3.41 3.16
N ARG A 144 -19.37 -2.09 3.15
CA ARG A 144 -19.23 -1.25 4.32
C ARG A 144 -20.41 -1.43 5.26
N SER A 145 -20.12 -1.81 6.48
CA SER A 145 -21.07 -1.89 7.59
C SER A 145 -20.69 -0.86 8.67
N LYS A 146 -21.51 -0.72 9.70
CA LYS A 146 -21.14 0.07 10.88
C LYS A 146 -19.73 -0.33 11.34
N TYR A 147 -18.86 0.67 11.56
CA TYR A 147 -17.50 0.39 12.04
C TYR A 147 -17.56 -0.30 13.40
N PRO A 148 -16.82 -1.40 13.60
CA PRO A 148 -16.85 -2.11 14.88
C PRO A 148 -16.47 -1.19 16.02
N THR A 149 -17.36 -1.02 16.99
CA THR A 149 -17.15 -0.08 18.08
C THR A 149 -16.02 -0.54 18.97
N ASN A 150 -15.20 0.40 19.40
CA ASN A 150 -14.12 0.19 20.37
C ASN A 150 -14.49 0.75 21.78
N GLY A 151 -15.68 1.31 21.92
CA GLY A 151 -16.16 1.94 23.14
C GLY A 151 -15.73 3.39 23.32
N TRP A 152 -14.99 3.98 22.38
CA TRP A 152 -14.60 5.39 22.41
C TRP A 152 -15.53 6.26 21.57
N PHE A 153 -15.98 5.76 20.43
CA PHE A 153 -16.90 6.43 19.51
C PHE A 153 -17.61 5.40 18.64
N ASP A 154 -18.63 5.83 17.95
CA ASP A 154 -19.28 5.09 16.87
C ASP A 154 -18.98 5.76 15.52
N ALA A 155 -18.80 4.97 14.46
CA ALA A 155 -18.70 5.48 13.10
C ALA A 155 -19.72 4.77 12.22
N MET A 156 -20.61 5.59 11.66
CA MET A 156 -21.67 5.13 10.78
C MET A 156 -21.25 5.27 9.32
N PRO A 157 -21.51 4.28 8.47
CA PRO A 157 -21.25 4.39 7.05
C PRO A 157 -22.16 5.46 6.45
N LYS A 158 -21.58 6.52 5.94
CA LYS A 158 -22.31 7.62 5.31
C LYS A 158 -21.45 8.23 4.22
N LEU A 159 -21.72 7.82 2.98
CA LEU A 159 -21.07 8.44 1.85
C LEU A 159 -21.66 9.84 1.63
N GLN A 160 -20.82 10.84 1.70
CA GLN A 160 -21.24 12.22 1.47
C GLN A 160 -20.11 13.04 0.83
N ASN A 161 -20.53 13.89 -0.09
CA ASN A 161 -19.73 15.00 -0.57
C ASN A 161 -20.33 16.26 0.07
N ALA A 162 -19.58 16.89 0.94
CA ALA A 162 -20.06 18.07 1.65
C ALA A 162 -18.91 19.02 1.95
N SER A 163 -19.20 20.28 2.09
CA SER A 163 -18.22 21.26 2.53
C SER A 163 -17.98 21.15 4.02
N LEU A 164 -16.73 21.39 4.44
CA LEU A 164 -16.33 21.37 5.84
C LEU A 164 -16.66 22.69 6.54
N VAL A 165 -17.04 22.58 7.79
CA VAL A 165 -17.21 23.68 8.75
C VAL A 165 -16.51 23.34 10.06
N VAL A 166 -15.95 24.34 10.70
CA VAL A 166 -15.35 24.19 12.03
C VAL A 166 -16.48 24.09 13.06
N GLY A 167 -16.37 23.13 13.97
CA GLY A 167 -17.33 22.97 15.08
C GLY A 167 -17.28 24.14 16.06
N GLU A 168 -18.39 24.44 16.70
CA GLU A 168 -18.49 25.56 17.67
C GLU A 168 -17.50 25.43 18.82
N ASP A 169 -17.27 24.21 19.29
CA ASP A 169 -16.39 23.91 20.43
C ASP A 169 -14.96 23.51 20.01
N ALA A 170 -14.57 23.69 18.74
CA ALA A 170 -13.30 23.20 18.22
C ALA A 170 -12.07 23.98 18.73
N GLY A 171 -12.27 25.22 19.20
CA GLY A 171 -11.16 26.08 19.62
C GLY A 171 -10.35 26.68 18.46
N PRO A 172 -9.38 27.57 18.76
CA PRO A 172 -8.67 28.37 17.77
C PRO A 172 -7.67 27.59 16.90
N ILE A 173 -7.29 26.40 17.30
CA ILE A 173 -6.34 25.54 16.57
C ILE A 173 -6.96 25.03 15.27
N TRP A 174 -8.29 24.79 15.29
CA TRP A 174 -8.99 24.23 14.15
C TRP A 174 -9.47 25.33 13.23
N ARG A 175 -8.84 25.42 12.07
CA ARG A 175 -9.12 26.41 11.05
C ARG A 175 -9.24 25.74 9.70
N LEU A 176 -10.08 26.29 8.85
CA LEU A 176 -10.18 25.94 7.44
C LEU A 176 -9.70 27.13 6.61
N PRO A 177 -9.20 26.94 5.40
CA PRO A 177 -8.79 28.04 4.53
C PRO A 177 -9.95 29.02 4.32
N ASP A 178 -9.64 30.32 4.37
CA ASP A 178 -10.57 31.35 3.98
C ASP A 178 -10.69 31.37 2.46
N SER A 179 -11.60 30.56 1.92
CA SER A 179 -11.92 30.59 0.49
C SER A 179 -13.38 30.92 0.32
N ASP A 180 -13.67 31.91 -0.52
CA ASP A 180 -15.05 32.24 -0.94
C ASP A 180 -15.65 31.14 -1.83
N ASP A 181 -14.81 30.23 -2.33
CA ASP A 181 -15.21 29.13 -3.18
C ASP A 181 -15.61 27.91 -2.32
N THR A 182 -16.91 27.68 -2.24
CA THR A 182 -17.53 26.57 -1.49
C THR A 182 -17.07 25.21 -2.06
N ASP A 183 -16.77 25.14 -3.34
CA ASP A 183 -16.29 23.90 -3.98
C ASP A 183 -14.87 23.53 -3.50
N SER A 184 -14.04 24.53 -3.15
CA SER A 184 -12.70 24.28 -2.64
C SER A 184 -12.68 23.60 -1.27
N ARG A 185 -13.76 23.69 -0.50
CA ARG A 185 -13.94 23.03 0.81
C ARG A 185 -14.69 21.71 0.73
N SER A 186 -15.11 21.30 -0.46
CA SER A 186 -15.84 20.05 -0.66
C SER A 186 -14.90 18.86 -0.44
N ILE A 187 -15.29 17.99 0.45
CA ILE A 187 -14.62 16.72 0.72
C ILE A 187 -15.57 15.57 0.51
N ARG A 188 -14.99 14.39 0.31
CA ARG A 188 -15.71 13.13 0.41
C ARG A 188 -15.36 12.46 1.74
N SER A 189 -16.37 12.07 2.50
CA SER A 189 -16.20 11.25 3.69
C SER A 189 -17.03 9.98 3.58
N ASP A 190 -16.44 8.86 3.98
CA ASP A 190 -17.05 7.54 3.98
C ASP A 190 -17.75 7.24 5.31
N TRP A 191 -17.44 7.98 6.36
CA TRP A 191 -17.94 7.76 7.71
C TRP A 191 -18.44 9.07 8.33
N ALA A 192 -19.45 8.96 9.19
CA ALA A 192 -19.86 9.99 10.11
C ALA A 192 -19.57 9.52 11.54
N LEU A 193 -18.82 10.34 12.30
CA LEU A 193 -18.50 10.05 13.70
C LEU A 193 -19.65 10.43 14.62
N GLN A 194 -19.90 9.61 15.63
CA GLN A 194 -20.93 9.83 16.64
C GLN A 194 -20.39 9.47 18.03
N PRO A 195 -20.92 10.09 19.10
CA PRO A 195 -20.65 9.65 20.46
C PRO A 195 -20.97 8.16 20.62
N TYR A 196 -20.16 7.45 21.39
CA TYR A 196 -20.42 6.04 21.67
C TYR A 196 -21.75 5.86 22.37
N GLN A 197 -22.67 5.16 21.74
CA GLN A 197 -23.93 4.78 22.33
C GLN A 197 -23.83 3.36 22.87
N LYS A 198 -23.85 3.24 24.20
CA LYS A 198 -23.91 1.94 24.83
C LYS A 198 -25.19 1.24 24.37
N SER A 199 -25.07 0.29 23.44
CA SER A 199 -26.21 -0.51 23.00
C SER A 199 -26.84 -1.15 24.22
N GLN A 200 -28.10 -0.83 24.55
CA GLN A 200 -28.86 -1.63 25.47
C GLN A 200 -28.89 -3.05 24.88
N PRO A 201 -28.66 -4.09 25.71
CA PRO A 201 -28.75 -5.45 25.20
C PRO A 201 -30.16 -5.65 24.66
N THR A 202 -30.28 -5.59 23.34
CA THR A 202 -31.49 -6.01 22.65
C THR A 202 -31.61 -7.51 22.89
N THR A 203 -32.59 -7.90 23.66
CA THR A 203 -32.96 -9.30 23.98
C THR A 203 -33.45 -10.06 22.72
N ASN A 204 -33.06 -9.68 21.54
CA ASN A 204 -33.35 -10.43 20.32
C ASN A 204 -32.12 -11.28 19.96
N ASN A 205 -32.14 -12.47 20.45
CA ASN A 205 -31.32 -13.61 20.08
C ASN A 205 -31.48 -13.94 18.59
N ASN A 206 -30.77 -13.34 17.66
CA ASN A 206 -30.55 -13.98 16.35
C ASN A 206 -29.69 -13.17 15.36
N ASN A 207 -29.08 -12.08 15.74
CA ASN A 207 -28.18 -11.38 14.82
C ASN A 207 -26.73 -11.51 15.33
N ALA A 208 -26.05 -12.52 14.81
CA ALA A 208 -24.59 -12.56 14.86
C ALA A 208 -24.06 -11.22 14.32
N ALA A 209 -23.13 -10.58 15.04
CA ALA A 209 -22.46 -9.38 14.59
C ALA A 209 -21.94 -9.59 13.17
N PRO A 210 -22.10 -8.63 12.27
CA PRO A 210 -21.60 -8.78 10.91
C PRO A 210 -20.11 -9.06 10.94
N THR A 211 -19.75 -10.26 10.53
CA THR A 211 -18.36 -10.69 10.42
C THR A 211 -17.77 -10.04 9.18
N PHE A 212 -16.84 -9.12 9.35
CA PHE A 212 -16.12 -8.55 8.22
C PHE A 212 -15.23 -9.64 7.60
N VAL A 213 -15.54 -10.01 6.37
CA VAL A 213 -14.74 -10.98 5.59
C VAL A 213 -13.66 -10.21 4.87
N GLN A 214 -12.41 -10.41 5.28
CA GLN A 214 -11.25 -9.87 4.57
C GLN A 214 -11.15 -10.53 3.20
N PRO A 215 -11.05 -9.78 2.10
CA PRO A 215 -10.76 -10.36 0.79
C PRO A 215 -9.32 -10.89 0.82
N THR A 216 -9.20 -12.19 0.98
CA THR A 216 -7.93 -12.89 0.86
C THR A 216 -7.60 -13.08 -0.61
N GLY A 217 -6.36 -12.82 -1.00
CA GLY A 217 -5.86 -13.13 -2.33
C GLY A 217 -5.99 -14.63 -2.65
N PRO A 218 -5.92 -15.05 -3.91
CA PRO A 218 -6.12 -16.43 -4.31
C PRO A 218 -5.11 -17.34 -3.60
N GLY A 219 -5.59 -18.13 -2.63
CA GLY A 219 -4.81 -19.15 -1.93
C GLY A 219 -4.81 -19.14 -0.41
N SER A 220 -5.37 -18.13 0.26
CA SER A 220 -5.47 -18.13 1.72
C SER A 220 -6.90 -18.40 2.17
N GLY A 221 -7.07 -19.44 2.98
CA GLY A 221 -8.38 -19.80 3.55
C GLY A 221 -8.96 -18.66 4.39
N LEU A 222 -10.27 -18.48 4.32
CA LEU A 222 -11.07 -17.54 5.09
C LEU A 222 -10.81 -17.71 6.60
N GLN A 223 -9.97 -16.87 7.20
CA GLN A 223 -9.93 -16.75 8.65
C GLN A 223 -11.01 -15.76 9.09
N VAL A 224 -12.09 -16.28 9.61
CA VAL A 224 -13.11 -15.50 10.30
C VAL A 224 -12.54 -15.06 11.66
N MET A 225 -12.11 -13.81 11.74
CA MET A 225 -11.66 -13.23 13.01
C MET A 225 -12.87 -12.64 13.75
N SER A 226 -13.57 -13.48 14.51
CA SER A 226 -14.54 -13.02 15.50
C SER A 226 -13.79 -12.54 16.75
N GLY A 227 -13.38 -11.27 16.76
CA GLY A 227 -12.87 -10.64 17.97
C GLY A 227 -14.03 -10.26 18.89
N GLU A 228 -14.11 -10.82 20.09
CA GLU A 228 -14.99 -10.29 21.14
C GLU A 228 -14.58 -8.84 21.44
N THR A 229 -15.34 -7.89 20.94
CA THR A 229 -15.17 -6.49 21.28
C THR A 229 -15.91 -6.20 22.60
N THR A 230 -15.21 -6.29 23.72
CA THR A 230 -15.76 -5.79 24.98
C THR A 230 -15.58 -4.27 24.98
N PRO A 231 -16.66 -3.49 25.00
CA PRO A 231 -16.57 -2.03 24.98
C PRO A 231 -15.78 -1.52 26.20
N SER A 232 -15.06 -0.43 26.01
CA SER A 232 -14.35 0.27 27.07
C SER A 232 -15.34 0.64 28.19
N LYS A 233 -14.93 0.45 29.44
CA LYS A 233 -15.69 0.91 30.62
C LYS A 233 -15.43 2.39 30.93
N THR A 234 -14.54 3.04 30.16
CA THR A 234 -14.13 4.42 30.39
C THR A 234 -15.21 5.37 29.88
N GLN A 235 -15.71 6.22 30.75
CA GLN A 235 -16.59 7.31 30.35
C GLN A 235 -15.76 8.32 29.56
N VAL A 236 -16.21 8.63 28.35
CA VAL A 236 -15.54 9.54 27.42
C VAL A 236 -16.47 10.69 27.09
N ASP A 237 -15.88 11.86 26.89
CA ASP A 237 -16.55 13.06 26.39
C ASP A 237 -16.17 13.21 24.90
N PHE A 238 -17.15 13.46 24.05
CA PHE A 238 -17.01 13.56 22.60
C PHE A 238 -17.27 14.99 22.16
N THR A 239 -16.27 15.63 21.55
CA THR A 239 -16.36 17.01 21.03
C THR A 239 -16.15 17.00 19.53
N PRO A 240 -17.12 17.42 18.72
CA PRO A 240 -16.95 17.57 17.28
C PRO A 240 -16.03 18.76 16.99
N LEU A 241 -14.97 18.52 16.20
CA LEU A 241 -13.99 19.55 15.84
C LEU A 241 -14.24 20.09 14.43
N ILE A 242 -14.45 19.18 13.48
CA ILE A 242 -14.81 19.52 12.10
C ILE A 242 -16.05 18.73 11.72
N GLN A 243 -17.00 19.44 11.16
CA GLN A 243 -18.28 18.90 10.71
C GLN A 243 -18.47 19.20 9.22
N THR A 244 -19.43 18.55 8.63
CA THR A 244 -19.93 18.92 7.31
C THR A 244 -21.05 19.96 7.46
N THR A 245 -21.38 20.67 6.39
CA THR A 245 -22.53 21.59 6.34
C THR A 245 -23.86 20.92 6.67
N VAL A 246 -23.93 19.58 6.61
CA VAL A 246 -25.11 18.78 6.96
C VAL A 246 -25.12 18.41 8.45
N GLY A 247 -24.04 18.73 9.20
CA GLY A 247 -23.91 18.47 10.63
C GLY A 247 -23.24 17.12 10.98
N ASP A 248 -22.73 16.37 10.00
CA ASP A 248 -22.02 15.14 10.29
C ASP A 248 -20.58 15.42 10.73
N THR A 249 -20.14 14.77 11.79
CA THR A 249 -18.81 14.96 12.34
C THR A 249 -17.77 14.17 11.54
N VAL A 250 -16.75 14.89 11.03
CA VAL A 250 -15.62 14.34 10.27
C VAL A 250 -14.39 14.20 11.16
N VAL A 251 -14.17 15.15 12.06
CA VAL A 251 -13.09 15.08 13.04
C VAL A 251 -13.67 15.32 14.43
N ALA A 252 -13.30 14.47 15.37
CA ALA A 252 -13.75 14.57 16.75
C ALA A 252 -12.58 14.45 17.72
N LYS A 253 -12.66 15.18 18.82
CA LYS A 253 -11.81 15.04 20.02
C LYS A 253 -12.55 14.21 21.06
N ILE A 254 -11.87 13.22 21.59
CA ILE A 254 -12.39 12.36 22.64
C ILE A 254 -11.48 12.50 23.83
N THR A 255 -12.06 12.86 24.95
CA THR A 255 -11.35 13.04 26.20
C THR A 255 -11.97 12.20 27.32
N SER A 256 -11.23 12.00 28.40
CA SER A 256 -11.76 11.36 29.60
C SER A 256 -11.06 11.91 30.82
N LYS A 257 -11.82 12.08 31.91
CA LYS A 257 -11.28 12.49 33.23
C LYS A 257 -10.18 11.57 33.75
N ARG A 258 -10.15 10.28 33.28
CA ARG A 258 -9.13 9.31 33.64
C ARG A 258 -7.82 9.49 32.90
N TRP A 259 -7.80 10.19 31.78
CA TRP A 259 -6.63 10.23 30.91
C TRP A 259 -5.65 11.38 31.21
N ARG A 260 -5.89 12.13 32.28
CA ARG A 260 -4.97 13.17 32.79
C ARG A 260 -4.48 14.11 31.67
N GLY A 261 -5.40 14.72 30.94
CA GLY A 261 -5.09 15.63 29.84
C GLY A 261 -4.81 14.95 28.50
N SER A 262 -4.67 13.62 28.45
CA SER A 262 -4.54 12.92 27.16
C SER A 262 -5.85 12.91 26.38
N GLN A 263 -5.71 12.80 25.05
CA GLN A 263 -6.84 12.85 24.13
C GLN A 263 -6.73 11.81 23.01
N ILE A 264 -7.86 11.51 22.40
CA ILE A 264 -7.93 10.81 21.10
C ILE A 264 -8.52 11.78 20.11
N ILE A 265 -7.87 11.97 18.96
CA ILE A 265 -8.40 12.70 17.82
C ILE A 265 -8.74 11.68 16.75
N VAL A 266 -10.01 11.62 16.36
CA VAL A 266 -10.50 10.68 15.34
C VAL A 266 -10.78 11.43 14.07
N VAL A 267 -10.25 10.93 12.95
CA VAL A 267 -10.49 11.43 11.59
C VAL A 267 -11.33 10.40 10.85
N ALA A 268 -12.49 10.79 10.37
CA ALA A 268 -13.48 9.89 9.76
C ALA A 268 -13.05 9.30 8.42
N SER A 269 -12.11 9.94 7.72
CA SER A 269 -11.75 9.55 6.36
C SER A 269 -10.25 9.70 6.15
N GLY A 270 -9.58 8.60 5.93
CA GLY A 270 -8.13 8.62 5.75
C GLY A 270 -7.68 9.23 4.44
N SER A 271 -8.53 9.18 3.39
CA SER A 271 -8.26 9.84 2.11
C SER A 271 -7.93 11.32 2.23
N LEU A 272 -8.41 12.00 3.29
CA LEU A 272 -8.09 13.39 3.58
C LEU A 272 -6.61 13.61 3.90
N LEU A 273 -5.95 12.61 4.47
CA LEU A 273 -4.58 12.69 4.99
C LEU A 273 -3.59 11.84 4.17
N THR A 274 -4.03 11.19 3.09
CA THR A 274 -3.14 10.47 2.18
C THR A 274 -2.23 11.41 1.41
N ASN A 275 -1.17 10.87 0.81
CA ASN A 275 -0.23 11.66 -0.01
C ASN A 275 -0.95 12.46 -1.12
N TYR A 276 -1.94 11.86 -1.77
CA TYR A 276 -2.74 12.58 -2.75
C TYR A 276 -3.74 13.53 -2.07
N GLY A 277 -4.37 13.11 -0.98
CA GLY A 277 -5.29 13.96 -0.23
C GLY A 277 -4.64 15.29 0.19
N LEU A 278 -3.41 15.25 0.66
CA LEU A 278 -2.65 16.42 1.08
C LEU A 278 -2.21 17.35 -0.07
N THR A 279 -2.50 17.03 -1.33
CA THR A 279 -2.37 18.00 -2.43
C THR A 279 -3.42 19.12 -2.33
N SER A 280 -4.58 18.85 -1.71
CA SER A 280 -5.62 19.84 -1.44
C SER A 280 -5.19 20.82 -0.32
N PRO A 281 -5.36 22.13 -0.48
CA PRO A 281 -5.04 23.11 0.55
C PRO A 281 -5.90 22.92 1.83
N VAL A 282 -7.17 22.52 1.69
CA VAL A 282 -8.07 22.25 2.83
C VAL A 282 -7.52 21.08 3.67
N ASN A 283 -7.10 20.01 3.03
CA ASN A 283 -6.58 18.84 3.71
C ASN A 283 -5.21 19.11 4.35
N ARG A 284 -4.38 19.96 3.73
CA ARG A 284 -3.13 20.44 4.36
C ARG A 284 -3.39 21.23 5.63
N GLN A 285 -4.38 22.15 5.58
CA GLN A 285 -4.77 22.90 6.75
C GLN A 285 -5.33 22.00 7.86
N LEU A 286 -6.13 20.99 7.48
CA LEU A 286 -6.60 19.95 8.39
C LEU A 286 -5.43 19.20 9.05
N ALA A 287 -4.43 18.79 8.26
CA ALA A 287 -3.24 18.12 8.78
C ALA A 287 -2.44 19.04 9.72
N THR A 288 -2.28 20.32 9.38
CA THR A 288 -1.64 21.32 10.25
C THR A 288 -2.39 21.46 11.57
N SER A 289 -3.73 21.60 11.54
CA SER A 289 -4.55 21.67 12.75
C SER A 289 -4.43 20.38 13.59
N LEU A 290 -4.38 19.23 12.96
CA LEU A 290 -4.20 17.93 13.61
C LEU A 290 -2.83 17.82 14.32
N ILE A 291 -1.76 18.28 13.67
CA ILE A 291 -0.41 18.30 14.24
C ILE A 291 -0.36 19.25 15.43
N ASN A 292 -0.89 20.47 15.29
CA ASN A 292 -0.93 21.46 16.36
C ASN A 292 -1.75 20.94 17.56
N ALA A 293 -2.91 20.32 17.31
CA ALA A 293 -3.71 19.69 18.35
C ALA A 293 -2.99 18.52 19.01
N SER A 294 -2.03 17.89 18.33
CA SER A 294 -1.20 16.83 18.96
C SER A 294 -0.23 17.35 20.01
N PHE A 295 0.16 18.63 19.94
CA PHE A 295 0.95 19.30 20.98
C PHE A 295 0.12 19.77 22.18
N GLU A 296 -1.18 20.03 22.00
CA GLU A 296 -2.07 20.65 23.01
C GLU A 296 -1.93 20.01 24.40
N PRO A 297 -2.03 18.68 24.59
CA PRO A 297 -1.89 18.07 25.93
C PRO A 297 -0.53 18.29 26.59
N MET A 298 0.52 18.40 25.80
CA MET A 298 1.89 18.60 26.28
C MET A 298 2.15 20.05 26.65
N LEU A 299 1.58 20.99 25.89
CA LEU A 299 1.65 22.43 26.14
C LEU A 299 0.83 22.80 27.39
N GLU A 300 -0.41 22.32 27.52
CA GLU A 300 -1.26 22.54 28.69
C GLU A 300 -0.62 22.02 30.00
N ALA A 301 0.12 20.93 29.90
CA ALA A 301 0.83 20.36 31.04
C ALA A 301 2.19 20.99 31.31
N GLY A 302 2.66 21.94 30.48
CA GLY A 302 3.99 22.52 30.58
C GLY A 302 5.13 21.52 30.38
N VAL A 303 4.88 20.40 29.68
CA VAL A 303 5.87 19.36 29.38
C VAL A 303 6.73 19.75 28.20
N VAL A 304 6.18 20.54 27.29
CA VAL A 304 6.85 21.08 26.10
C VAL A 304 6.92 22.59 26.23
N ASP A 305 8.07 23.16 25.92
CA ASP A 305 8.26 24.61 25.81
C ASP A 305 7.52 25.13 24.57
N GLU A 306 6.68 26.16 24.74
CA GLU A 306 5.84 26.69 23.65
C GLU A 306 6.69 27.33 22.54
N GLU A 307 7.84 27.91 22.88
CA GLU A 307 8.70 28.62 21.93
C GLU A 307 9.62 27.67 21.17
N LEU A 308 10.15 26.65 21.83
CA LEU A 308 11.12 25.72 21.24
C LEU A 308 10.50 24.42 20.76
N LEU A 309 9.26 24.10 21.17
CA LEU A 309 8.57 22.83 20.93
C LEU A 309 9.39 21.59 21.37
N LEU A 310 10.25 21.76 22.35
CA LEU A 310 11.08 20.72 22.95
C LEU A 310 10.54 20.28 24.31
N LEU A 311 10.80 19.03 24.69
CA LEU A 311 10.51 18.53 26.03
C LEU A 311 11.43 19.20 27.07
N ALA A 312 11.05 19.15 28.34
CA ALA A 312 11.82 19.74 29.45
C ALA A 312 13.26 19.23 29.55
N ASP A 313 13.59 18.07 28.98
CA ASP A 313 14.94 17.52 28.86
C ASP A 313 15.69 17.97 27.59
N GLY A 314 15.11 18.87 26.79
CA GLY A 314 15.67 19.36 25.54
C GLY A 314 15.55 18.38 24.37
N SER A 315 14.82 17.28 24.53
CA SER A 315 14.60 16.33 23.44
C SER A 315 13.31 16.66 22.66
N GLU A 316 13.28 16.22 21.39
CA GLU A 316 12.08 16.32 20.55
C GLU A 316 10.97 15.38 21.03
N PRO A 317 9.70 15.80 21.02
CA PRO A 317 8.59 14.92 21.31
C PRO A 317 8.47 13.82 20.24
N GLN A 318 8.06 12.62 20.64
CA GLN A 318 8.03 11.45 19.74
C GLN A 318 6.65 11.22 19.17
N ALA A 319 6.58 11.08 17.84
CA ALA A 319 5.40 10.61 17.11
C ALA A 319 5.63 9.19 16.54
N ALA A 320 4.78 8.24 16.93
CA ALA A 320 4.86 6.86 16.46
C ALA A 320 3.76 6.58 15.44
N PHE A 321 4.13 6.06 14.27
CA PHE A 321 3.22 5.78 13.16
C PHE A 321 2.90 4.29 13.07
N ALA A 322 1.62 3.94 13.09
CA ALA A 322 1.10 2.59 13.06
C ALA A 322 0.09 2.38 11.94
N PHE A 323 0.15 1.23 11.26
CA PHE A 323 -0.80 0.86 10.21
C PHE A 323 -1.51 -0.47 10.48
N ALA A 324 -1.26 -1.11 11.62
CA ALA A 324 -1.84 -2.41 11.94
C ALA A 324 -3.38 -2.36 12.01
N PRO A 325 -4.08 -3.33 11.42
CA PRO A 325 -5.54 -3.40 11.43
C PRO A 325 -6.05 -3.90 12.78
N GLY A 326 -6.51 -3.03 13.66
CA GLY A 326 -7.22 -3.38 14.91
C GLY A 326 -6.49 -4.23 15.94
N GLN A 327 -5.44 -4.91 15.53
CA GLN A 327 -4.64 -5.82 16.36
C GLN A 327 -3.17 -5.42 16.32
N PHE A 328 -2.59 -5.24 17.51
CA PHE A 328 -1.15 -5.07 17.62
C PHE A 328 -0.55 -6.26 18.39
N PRO A 329 0.59 -6.78 17.95
CA PRO A 329 1.39 -7.64 18.80
C PRO A 329 1.84 -6.85 20.03
N ILE A 330 1.40 -7.26 21.23
CA ILE A 330 1.80 -6.64 22.49
C ILE A 330 3.00 -7.42 23.02
N SER A 331 4.11 -6.72 23.19
CA SER A 331 5.35 -7.29 23.75
C SER A 331 5.78 -6.45 24.94
N GLU A 332 5.02 -6.56 26.03
CA GLU A 332 5.42 -6.01 27.32
C GLU A 332 6.34 -7.02 28.01
N ARG A 333 7.47 -6.56 28.53
CA ARG A 333 8.29 -7.39 29.39
C ARG A 333 7.47 -7.77 30.62
N VAL A 334 7.26 -9.04 30.79
CA VAL A 334 7.02 -9.56 32.17
C VAL A 334 8.37 -9.36 32.85
N ASP A 335 8.41 -8.48 33.85
CA ASP A 335 9.62 -8.28 34.67
C ASP A 335 10.12 -9.62 35.13
N GLY A 336 11.35 -9.97 34.75
CA GLY A 336 11.97 -11.23 35.18
C GLY A 336 12.34 -12.22 34.05
N ILE A 337 11.84 -12.07 32.84
CA ILE A 337 12.28 -12.93 31.73
C ILE A 337 13.21 -12.13 30.81
N PRO A 338 14.52 -12.35 30.88
CA PRO A 338 15.46 -11.73 29.94
C PRO A 338 15.12 -12.19 28.50
N ARG A 339 15.06 -11.24 27.57
CA ARG A 339 14.94 -11.61 26.17
C ARG A 339 16.18 -12.34 25.73
N ALA A 340 16.02 -13.56 25.24
CA ALA A 340 17.07 -14.23 24.50
C ALA A 340 17.44 -13.38 23.27
N THR A 341 18.57 -12.69 23.34
CA THR A 341 19.07 -11.84 22.24
C THR A 341 19.77 -12.63 21.16
N GLY A 342 19.81 -13.96 21.30
CA GLY A 342 20.65 -14.84 20.50
C GLY A 342 22.12 -14.84 20.94
N ALA A 343 22.62 -13.74 21.48
CA ALA A 343 23.95 -13.68 22.08
C ALA A 343 24.06 -14.51 23.38
N GLU A 344 22.96 -14.77 24.02
CA GLU A 344 22.89 -15.64 25.21
C GLU A 344 23.31 -17.08 24.91
N LEU A 345 23.08 -17.57 23.68
CA LEU A 345 23.60 -18.86 23.21
C LEU A 345 25.13 -18.91 23.23
N LEU A 346 25.80 -17.76 23.17
CA LEU A 346 27.26 -17.62 23.24
C LEU A 346 27.77 -17.40 24.67
N THR A 347 26.93 -16.92 25.59
CA THR A 347 27.34 -16.45 26.92
C THR A 347 26.84 -17.28 28.08
N ILE A 348 25.67 -17.96 27.97
CA ILE A 348 25.06 -18.71 29.07
C ILE A 348 25.48 -20.19 29.02
N TYR A 349 26.12 -20.63 30.11
CA TYR A 349 26.41 -22.04 30.32
C TYR A 349 25.10 -22.85 30.56
N PRO A 350 24.91 -24.07 29.97
CA PRO A 350 25.85 -24.87 29.18
C PRO A 350 25.80 -24.61 27.66
N MET A 351 24.86 -23.78 27.15
CA MET A 351 24.66 -23.55 25.70
C MET A 351 25.87 -22.87 25.04
N SER A 352 26.55 -21.98 25.77
CA SER A 352 27.76 -21.31 25.27
C SER A 352 28.89 -22.32 24.93
N LEU A 353 28.98 -23.38 25.68
CA LEU A 353 29.98 -24.41 25.48
C LEU A 353 29.70 -25.22 24.19
N VAL A 354 28.44 -25.55 23.95
CA VAL A 354 27.98 -26.24 22.73
C VAL A 354 28.19 -25.37 21.49
N THR A 355 27.76 -24.11 21.54
CA THR A 355 27.92 -23.19 20.41
C THR A 355 29.34 -22.85 20.10
N MET A 356 30.20 -22.76 21.12
CA MET A 356 31.66 -22.58 20.92
C MET A 356 32.29 -23.77 20.25
N HIS A 357 31.95 -25.01 20.67
CA HIS A 357 32.43 -26.23 20.02
C HIS A 357 31.99 -26.34 18.56
N LEU A 358 30.69 -26.04 18.29
CA LEU A 358 30.16 -26.03 16.92
C LEU A 358 30.86 -24.97 16.06
N ALA A 359 31.14 -23.80 16.60
CA ALA A 359 31.90 -22.77 15.90
C ALA A 359 33.34 -23.18 15.57
N VAL A 360 34.02 -23.83 16.53
CA VAL A 360 35.38 -24.35 16.31
C VAL A 360 35.37 -25.47 15.26
N ILE A 361 34.41 -26.40 15.34
CA ILE A 361 34.27 -27.47 14.33
C ILE A 361 33.99 -26.88 12.96
N GLY A 362 33.08 -25.90 12.87
CA GLY A 362 32.76 -25.18 11.64
C GLY A 362 33.98 -24.47 11.05
N LEU A 363 34.79 -23.82 11.90
CA LEU A 363 36.06 -23.21 11.48
C LEU A 363 37.06 -24.24 10.94
N VAL A 364 37.23 -25.39 11.62
CA VAL A 364 38.12 -26.46 11.14
C VAL A 364 37.65 -27.01 9.79
N ILE A 365 36.34 -27.23 9.61
CA ILE A 365 35.77 -27.65 8.33
C ILE A 365 36.01 -26.58 7.25
N CYS A 366 35.80 -25.32 7.54
CA CYS A 366 36.14 -24.24 6.63
C CYS A 366 37.59 -24.21 6.24
N LEU A 367 38.51 -24.38 7.21
CA LEU A 367 39.94 -24.42 6.95
C LEU A 367 40.36 -25.67 6.12
N MET A 368 39.72 -26.82 6.35
CA MET A 368 39.93 -28.01 5.52
C MET A 368 39.44 -27.84 4.08
N LEU A 369 38.35 -27.09 3.87
CA LEU A 369 37.83 -26.85 2.54
C LEU A 369 38.53 -25.68 1.81
N LEU A 370 39.22 -24.79 2.52
CA LEU A 370 39.96 -23.67 1.94
C LEU A 370 40.95 -24.09 0.82
N PRO A 371 41.75 -25.16 0.96
CA PRO A 371 42.63 -25.61 -0.13
C PRO A 371 41.88 -26.07 -1.38
N THR A 372 40.66 -26.56 -1.21
CA THR A 372 39.78 -27.00 -2.31
C THR A 372 39.10 -25.81 -3.01
N PHE A 373 38.80 -24.74 -2.30
CA PHE A 373 38.26 -23.52 -2.90
C PHE A 373 39.34 -22.63 -3.52
N GLY A 374 40.56 -22.69 -3.00
CA GLY A 374 41.70 -21.86 -3.47
C GLY A 374 42.49 -22.40 -4.66
N ARG A 375 42.31 -23.66 -5.05
CA ARG A 375 42.93 -24.15 -6.29
C ARG A 375 42.06 -23.70 -7.47
N PRO A 376 42.59 -22.80 -8.33
CA PRO A 376 41.92 -22.56 -9.58
C PRO A 376 41.86 -23.91 -10.31
N ARG A 377 40.67 -24.47 -10.47
CA ARG A 377 40.44 -25.53 -11.42
C ARG A 377 40.91 -24.97 -12.76
N THR A 378 42.08 -25.41 -13.21
CA THR A 378 42.46 -25.20 -14.60
C THR A 378 41.33 -25.87 -15.39
N ILE A 379 40.39 -25.07 -15.88
CA ILE A 379 39.42 -25.52 -16.86
C ILE A 379 40.32 -26.00 -18.00
N GLU A 380 40.41 -27.33 -18.18
CA GLU A 380 41.10 -27.86 -19.36
C GLU A 380 40.51 -27.12 -20.54
N ARG A 381 41.37 -26.40 -21.30
CA ARG A 381 40.94 -25.66 -22.51
C ARG A 381 40.18 -26.54 -23.51
N ARG A 382 40.21 -27.88 -23.32
CA ARG A 382 39.39 -28.85 -24.06
C ARG A 382 37.92 -28.84 -23.75
N ALA A 383 37.47 -28.21 -22.62
CA ALA A 383 36.05 -28.08 -22.30
C ALA A 383 35.40 -26.83 -22.93
N LEU A 384 36.19 -25.94 -23.51
CA LEU A 384 35.66 -24.96 -24.46
C LEU A 384 35.37 -25.75 -25.73
N THR A 385 34.13 -26.15 -25.91
CA THR A 385 33.59 -26.70 -27.15
C THR A 385 34.20 -25.91 -28.29
N HIS A 386 35.15 -26.55 -29.02
CA HIS A 386 35.70 -25.92 -30.21
C HIS A 386 34.52 -25.59 -31.09
N PHE A 387 34.49 -24.35 -31.58
CA PHE A 387 33.43 -23.90 -32.51
C PHE A 387 33.28 -24.91 -33.65
N GLY A 388 34.39 -25.65 -34.01
CA GLY A 388 34.40 -26.78 -34.92
C GLY A 388 33.45 -27.92 -34.48
N ASP A 389 33.54 -28.38 -33.23
CA ASP A 389 32.69 -29.46 -32.72
C ASP A 389 31.19 -29.07 -32.72
N HIS A 390 30.91 -27.79 -32.48
CA HIS A 390 29.54 -27.28 -32.57
C HIS A 390 29.06 -27.23 -34.02
N LEU A 391 29.93 -26.85 -34.97
CA LEU A 391 29.64 -26.89 -36.40
C LEU A 391 29.44 -28.33 -36.92
N ASP A 392 30.25 -29.29 -36.46
CA ASP A 392 30.11 -30.71 -36.80
C ASP A 392 28.77 -31.28 -36.27
N ALA A 393 28.43 -30.96 -35.02
CA ALA A 393 27.14 -31.36 -34.45
C ALA A 393 25.94 -30.78 -35.22
N VAL A 394 26.01 -29.50 -35.59
CA VAL A 394 24.96 -28.82 -36.39
C VAL A 394 24.95 -29.42 -37.81
N GLY A 395 26.11 -29.68 -38.42
CA GLY A 395 26.26 -30.33 -39.73
C GLY A 395 25.64 -31.72 -39.77
N THR A 396 25.92 -32.52 -38.74
CA THR A 396 25.34 -33.89 -38.58
C THR A 396 23.80 -33.82 -38.38
N LEU A 397 23.32 -32.86 -37.63
CA LEU A 397 21.89 -32.66 -37.41
C LEU A 397 21.17 -32.22 -38.70
N MET A 398 21.77 -31.36 -39.49
CA MET A 398 21.27 -30.94 -40.78
C MET A 398 21.26 -32.09 -41.80
N GLN A 399 22.31 -32.94 -41.79
CA GLN A 399 22.36 -34.12 -42.64
C GLN A 399 21.24 -35.12 -42.33
N ARG A 400 20.95 -35.35 -41.05
CA ARG A 400 19.84 -36.22 -40.61
C ARG A 400 18.46 -35.69 -41.00
N ARG A 401 18.30 -34.39 -41.14
CA ARG A 401 17.00 -33.74 -41.43
C ARG A 401 16.68 -33.50 -42.91
N GLY A 402 17.53 -33.89 -43.83
CA GLY A 402 17.25 -33.71 -45.27
C GLY A 402 18.47 -33.47 -46.12
N GLY A 403 19.66 -33.64 -45.57
CA GLY A 403 20.91 -33.60 -46.31
C GLY A 403 21.25 -32.22 -46.88
N GLU A 404 22.01 -32.29 -47.97
CA GLU A 404 22.53 -31.10 -48.66
C GLU A 404 21.42 -30.14 -49.16
N SER A 405 20.31 -30.68 -49.59
CA SER A 405 19.18 -29.88 -50.12
C SER A 405 18.52 -29.02 -49.00
N PHE A 406 18.42 -29.55 -47.79
CA PHE A 406 17.91 -28.78 -46.64
C PHE A 406 18.88 -27.68 -46.21
N ALA A 407 20.19 -28.02 -46.15
CA ALA A 407 21.20 -27.02 -45.81
C ALA A 407 21.27 -25.89 -46.82
N ARG A 408 21.25 -26.20 -48.11
CA ARG A 408 21.23 -25.19 -49.19
C ARG A 408 20.02 -24.29 -49.10
N ARG A 409 18.82 -24.84 -48.81
CA ARG A 409 17.60 -24.07 -48.65
C ARG A 409 17.70 -23.09 -47.48
N ARG A 410 18.21 -23.52 -46.33
CA ARG A 410 18.40 -22.66 -45.17
C ARG A 410 19.43 -21.55 -45.38
N ILE A 411 20.53 -21.88 -46.02
CA ILE A 411 21.54 -20.88 -46.40
C ILE A 411 20.95 -19.86 -47.37
N SER A 412 20.15 -20.30 -48.34
CA SER A 412 19.46 -19.42 -49.25
C SER A 412 18.46 -18.50 -48.56
N GLU A 413 17.67 -19.03 -47.62
CA GLU A 413 16.75 -18.24 -46.83
C GLU A 413 17.49 -17.19 -45.96
N TYR A 414 18.64 -17.55 -45.40
CA TYR A 414 19.46 -16.63 -44.59
C TYR A 414 20.04 -15.52 -45.47
N MET A 415 20.60 -15.84 -46.64
CA MET A 415 21.17 -14.83 -47.55
C MET A 415 20.09 -13.85 -48.06
N LYS A 416 18.90 -14.35 -48.37
CA LYS A 416 17.76 -13.52 -48.75
C LYS A 416 17.31 -12.60 -47.61
N ARG A 417 17.22 -13.13 -46.37
CA ARG A 417 16.63 -12.40 -45.23
C ARG A 417 17.59 -11.42 -44.57
N VAL A 418 18.84 -11.84 -44.35
CA VAL A 418 19.80 -11.08 -43.53
C VAL A 418 20.70 -10.19 -44.41
N ARG A 419 21.12 -10.69 -45.58
CA ARG A 419 21.99 -9.94 -46.49
C ARG A 419 21.25 -9.25 -47.64
N GLY A 420 19.97 -9.53 -47.82
CA GLY A 420 19.18 -8.93 -48.93
C GLY A 420 19.62 -9.40 -50.32
N GLU A 421 20.43 -10.48 -50.42
CA GLU A 421 20.91 -10.99 -51.68
C GLU A 421 19.78 -11.70 -52.43
N THR A 422 19.42 -11.17 -53.61
CA THR A 422 18.40 -11.76 -54.47
C THR A 422 18.94 -12.69 -55.55
N SER A 423 20.26 -12.67 -55.77
CA SER A 423 20.97 -13.53 -56.72
C SER A 423 22.38 -13.82 -56.23
N GLY A 424 22.89 -15.02 -56.47
CA GLY A 424 24.25 -15.43 -56.08
C GLY A 424 24.40 -16.94 -55.94
N LYS A 425 25.66 -17.42 -55.74
CA LYS A 425 26.03 -18.85 -55.66
C LYS A 425 25.23 -19.65 -54.59
N TRP A 426 24.76 -18.96 -53.56
CA TRP A 426 24.05 -19.57 -52.39
C TRP A 426 22.57 -19.28 -52.37
N VAL A 427 22.04 -18.50 -53.30
CA VAL A 427 20.62 -18.15 -53.39
C VAL A 427 19.94 -19.09 -54.36
N LEU A 428 19.06 -19.95 -53.86
CA LEU A 428 18.21 -20.79 -54.71
C LEU A 428 17.15 -19.90 -55.34
N VAL A 429 17.13 -19.88 -56.68
CA VAL A 429 16.06 -19.31 -57.43
C VAL A 429 14.85 -20.23 -57.25
N ASP A 430 13.71 -19.70 -56.76
CA ASP A 430 12.48 -20.44 -56.66
C ASP A 430 11.98 -20.79 -58.05
N GLU A 431 12.40 -21.93 -58.58
CA GLU A 431 11.69 -22.57 -59.65
C GLU A 431 10.33 -22.99 -59.10
N ARG A 432 9.33 -22.15 -59.30
CA ARG A 432 7.95 -22.57 -59.05
C ARG A 432 7.70 -23.82 -59.91
N PRO A 433 7.29 -24.94 -59.29
CA PRO A 433 6.92 -26.11 -60.06
C PRO A 433 5.79 -25.66 -60.99
N LYS A 434 6.01 -25.75 -62.33
CA LYS A 434 4.95 -25.65 -63.31
C LYS A 434 4.02 -26.81 -63.05
N ILE A 435 3.01 -26.62 -62.21
CA ILE A 435 1.91 -27.54 -62.08
C ILE A 435 1.10 -27.46 -63.35
N ALA A 436 1.45 -28.33 -64.27
CA ALA A 436 0.67 -28.52 -65.46
C ALA A 436 -0.70 -29.09 -65.02
N GLY A 437 -1.76 -28.34 -65.30
CA GLY A 437 -3.08 -28.94 -65.52
C GLY A 437 -4.03 -29.06 -64.33
N LEU A 438 -4.08 -28.16 -63.35
CA LEU A 438 -5.25 -28.06 -62.49
C LEU A 438 -5.98 -26.75 -62.75
N LYS A 439 -7.15 -26.90 -63.41
CA LYS A 439 -8.11 -25.80 -63.57
C LYS A 439 -8.51 -25.31 -62.14
N PRO A 440 -8.56 -24.02 -61.90
CA PRO A 440 -8.98 -23.51 -60.59
C PRO A 440 -10.45 -23.86 -60.38
N LYS A 441 -10.73 -24.72 -59.41
CA LYS A 441 -12.07 -24.95 -58.89
C LYS A 441 -12.45 -23.70 -58.10
N VAL A 442 -13.28 -22.87 -58.67
CA VAL A 442 -13.87 -21.71 -58.02
C VAL A 442 -14.77 -22.24 -56.89
N VAL A 443 -14.25 -22.24 -55.67
CA VAL A 443 -15.04 -22.43 -54.47
C VAL A 443 -15.73 -21.09 -54.21
N LYS A 444 -17.05 -21.04 -54.49
CA LYS A 444 -17.93 -19.97 -54.04
C LYS A 444 -17.92 -20.01 -52.51
N LEU A 445 -17.35 -19.00 -51.88
CA LEU A 445 -17.57 -18.76 -50.46
C LEU A 445 -19.06 -18.49 -50.24
N PRO A 446 -19.67 -19.04 -49.18
CA PRO A 446 -21.01 -18.66 -48.79
C PRO A 446 -21.01 -17.19 -48.35
N GLU A 447 -21.95 -16.46 -48.93
CA GLU A 447 -22.28 -15.08 -48.66
C GLU A 447 -22.67 -14.98 -47.15
N ASN A 448 -21.80 -14.39 -46.33
CA ASN A 448 -22.06 -14.15 -44.94
C ASN A 448 -23.20 -13.13 -44.80
N GLN A 449 -24.29 -13.61 -44.29
CA GLN A 449 -25.41 -12.80 -43.83
C GLN A 449 -24.90 -11.79 -42.80
N GLU A 450 -25.11 -10.53 -43.13
CA GLU A 450 -24.94 -9.38 -42.26
C GLU A 450 -25.78 -9.58 -40.97
N MET A 451 -25.12 -9.76 -39.87
CA MET A 451 -25.72 -9.72 -38.51
C MET A 451 -25.20 -8.50 -37.78
N PHE A 452 -25.67 -7.32 -38.21
CA PHE A 452 -25.60 -6.11 -37.40
C PHE A 452 -27.03 -5.68 -37.04
N PRO A 453 -27.38 -5.57 -35.75
CA PRO A 453 -28.67 -5.04 -35.35
C PRO A 453 -28.69 -3.54 -35.63
N SER A 454 -29.74 -3.16 -36.32
CA SER A 454 -30.14 -1.80 -36.64
C SER A 454 -30.22 -0.89 -35.42
N LYS A 455 -29.65 0.28 -35.56
CA LYS A 455 -29.75 1.50 -34.80
C LYS A 455 -31.18 1.76 -34.29
N PRO A 456 -31.39 2.10 -33.00
CA PRO A 456 -32.69 2.57 -32.56
C PRO A 456 -32.90 4.01 -33.04
N ASN A 457 -34.04 4.21 -33.67
CA ASN A 457 -34.57 5.49 -34.06
C ASN A 457 -34.75 6.44 -32.89
N ASN A 458 -34.25 7.65 -33.01
CA ASN A 458 -34.66 8.79 -32.22
C ASN A 458 -36.12 9.14 -32.57
N PRO A 459 -36.99 9.35 -31.62
CA PRO A 459 -38.19 10.14 -31.84
C PRO A 459 -37.89 11.61 -31.56
N SER A 460 -37.97 12.37 -32.63
CA SER A 460 -38.06 13.83 -32.66
C SER A 460 -39.27 14.35 -31.90
N GLU A 461 -39.06 15.45 -31.17
CA GLU A 461 -39.91 16.62 -31.02
C GLU A 461 -41.41 16.45 -31.23
N ALA A 462 -42.17 16.73 -30.16
CA ALA A 462 -43.43 17.46 -30.27
C ALA A 462 -43.73 18.16 -28.90
N SER A 463 -43.51 19.43 -28.89
CA SER A 463 -44.31 20.55 -28.39
C SER A 463 -45.51 20.23 -27.47
N SER A 464 -45.46 20.68 -26.25
CA SER A 464 -46.45 21.60 -25.66
C SER A 464 -45.90 22.14 -24.33
#